data_f4c73be07abb81ade2d4b19910cf33c8
#
_entry.id   f4c73be07abb81ade2d4b19910cf33c8
#
_cell.length_a   1.000
_cell.length_b   1.000
_cell.length_c   1.000
_cell.angle_alpha   90.00
_cell.angle_beta   90.00
_cell.angle_gamma   90.00
#
_symmetry.space_group_name_H-M   'P 1'
#
loop_
_entity.id
_entity.type
_entity.pdbx_description
1 polymer ?
#
loop_
_entity_poly.entity_id
_entity_poly.type
_entity_poly.pdbx_seq_one_letter_code
_entity_poly.pdbx_strand_id
1 'polypeptide(L)'
;MQHKAKKYGEVIEWISYDKLENVEYLARGGFSIVYKAKWIDGYIVSWDDNKKSWKRRSQNCYVCLKNLDDSINTRAFLREIKNQLKFRGKWAIALYGITKDPAKNEYMMVMQYALEGSLRKMLDNKFKELSWHDKISILLHIAEGLSEMHKNHFVHKDFHSGNIVNDNLTKPYITDFGLCEQIFEKNPKNIYGVIPFSAPETLSGGKYTKESDMYSLGMIMLEVFTSYPPFYNIPHDISLLTSICNGLKPGIKCEVPQLLKGLMEKCWNIEPRDRPTAEELKIQLSKYLNYNDEDNDELDEQIKAVNEFNKDFIQYDPSEMHPEAIYTSRLLPKLTMPEYDIFDSRQLKTNEEPILNLMKTNGNNKEF
;
A
#
# COMPACT_ATOMS: atom_id res chain seq x y z
N MET A 1 -17.93 18.97 -15.37
CA MET A 1 -18.04 18.60 -13.94
C MET A 1 -18.19 19.81 -13.01
N GLN A 2 -17.46 20.90 -13.21
CA GLN A 2 -17.47 22.06 -12.31
C GLN A 2 -18.86 22.75 -12.20
N HIS A 3 -19.65 22.81 -13.27
CA HIS A 3 -20.98 23.46 -13.28
C HIS A 3 -22.07 22.74 -12.43
N LYS A 4 -21.78 21.56 -11.88
CA LYS A 4 -22.71 20.79 -11.04
C LYS A 4 -22.23 20.64 -9.59
N ALA A 5 -21.06 21.19 -9.25
CA ALA A 5 -20.52 21.11 -7.91
C ALA A 5 -21.40 21.92 -6.93
N LYS A 6 -22.00 21.24 -5.95
CA LYS A 6 -22.82 21.84 -4.89
C LYS A 6 -22.03 22.16 -3.64
N LYS A 7 -20.86 21.52 -3.46
CA LYS A 7 -19.98 21.69 -2.31
C LYS A 7 -18.56 21.93 -2.81
N TYR A 8 -17.76 22.67 -2.05
CA TYR A 8 -16.35 22.93 -2.37
C TYR A 8 -15.55 21.63 -2.59
N GLY A 9 -15.90 20.58 -1.85
CA GLY A 9 -15.30 19.24 -1.99
C GLY A 9 -15.50 18.57 -3.35
N GLU A 10 -16.43 19.05 -4.18
CA GLU A 10 -16.70 18.53 -5.53
C GLU A 10 -16.00 19.35 -6.63
N VAL A 11 -15.37 20.47 -6.25
CA VAL A 11 -14.67 21.37 -7.17
C VAL A 11 -13.29 20.79 -7.51
N ILE A 12 -13.03 20.64 -8.82
CA ILE A 12 -11.66 20.46 -9.34
C ILE A 12 -11.27 21.80 -9.96
N GLU A 13 -10.27 22.43 -9.38
CA GLU A 13 -9.81 23.72 -9.88
C GLU A 13 -8.87 23.55 -11.06
N TRP A 14 -9.00 24.40 -12.08
CA TRP A 14 -7.94 24.66 -13.04
C TRP A 14 -6.96 25.64 -12.38
N ILE A 15 -5.78 25.16 -12.03
CA ILE A 15 -4.76 25.95 -11.36
C ILE A 15 -3.76 26.41 -12.41
N SER A 16 -3.59 27.72 -12.58
CA SER A 16 -2.61 28.26 -13.51
C SER A 16 -1.19 27.92 -13.02
N TYR A 17 -0.33 27.47 -13.93
CA TYR A 17 1.02 26.99 -13.57
C TYR A 17 1.90 28.09 -12.99
N ASP A 18 1.69 29.37 -13.38
CA ASP A 18 2.36 30.54 -12.81
C ASP A 18 2.04 30.81 -11.34
N LYS A 19 1.00 30.15 -10.79
CA LYS A 19 0.67 30.17 -9.36
C LYS A 19 1.42 29.11 -8.53
N LEU A 20 2.26 28.32 -9.19
CA LEU A 20 3.07 27.27 -8.57
C LEU A 20 4.54 27.66 -8.64
N GLU A 21 5.12 27.97 -7.50
CA GLU A 21 6.51 28.37 -7.35
C GLU A 21 7.38 27.23 -6.83
N ASN A 22 8.69 27.31 -7.07
CA ASN A 22 9.67 26.37 -6.53
C ASN A 22 9.29 24.92 -6.84
N VAL A 23 9.03 24.62 -8.12
CA VAL A 23 8.71 23.26 -8.56
C VAL A 23 9.99 22.42 -8.52
N GLU A 24 10.07 21.49 -7.58
CA GLU A 24 11.23 20.65 -7.31
C GLU A 24 10.85 19.18 -7.50
N TYR A 25 11.73 18.40 -8.14
CA TYR A 25 11.57 16.95 -8.23
C TYR A 25 11.56 16.33 -6.84
N LEU A 26 10.55 15.49 -6.56
CA LEU A 26 10.41 14.82 -5.28
C LEU A 26 10.69 13.31 -5.39
N ALA A 27 10.04 12.63 -6.34
CA ALA A 27 10.16 11.19 -6.51
C ALA A 27 9.68 10.72 -7.88
N ARG A 28 10.13 9.52 -8.29
CA ARG A 28 9.59 8.79 -9.44
C ARG A 28 8.99 7.48 -8.94
N GLY A 29 7.69 7.30 -9.19
CA GLY A 29 6.99 6.02 -9.02
C GLY A 29 7.09 5.15 -10.26
N GLY A 30 6.43 3.99 -10.24
CA GLY A 30 6.41 3.09 -11.41
C GLY A 30 5.79 3.71 -12.66
N PHE A 31 4.79 4.57 -12.50
CA PHE A 31 3.98 5.14 -13.59
C PHE A 31 3.82 6.66 -13.50
N SER A 32 4.53 7.32 -12.60
CA SER A 32 4.36 8.75 -12.37
C SER A 32 5.63 9.41 -11.86
N ILE A 33 5.73 10.71 -12.14
CA ILE A 33 6.74 11.58 -11.56
C ILE A 33 6.04 12.58 -10.65
N VAL A 34 6.62 12.79 -9.48
CA VAL A 34 6.05 13.64 -8.44
C VAL A 34 6.98 14.79 -8.17
N TYR A 35 6.43 16.00 -8.11
CA TYR A 35 7.14 17.23 -7.76
C TYR A 35 6.50 17.86 -6.53
N LYS A 36 7.28 18.60 -5.77
CA LYS A 36 6.83 19.50 -4.72
C LYS A 36 6.78 20.92 -5.30
N ALA A 37 5.75 21.67 -4.97
CA ALA A 37 5.63 23.08 -5.35
C ALA A 37 5.00 23.89 -4.22
N LYS A 38 5.17 25.21 -4.26
CA LYS A 38 4.51 26.15 -3.38
C LYS A 38 3.35 26.79 -4.14
N TRP A 39 2.12 26.61 -3.67
CA TRP A 39 0.93 27.21 -4.28
C TRP A 39 0.59 28.53 -3.60
N ILE A 40 0.65 29.61 -4.38
CA ILE A 40 0.50 30.98 -3.87
C ILE A 40 -0.93 31.22 -3.34
N ASP A 41 -1.95 30.86 -4.13
CA ASP A 41 -3.34 31.19 -3.83
C ASP A 41 -3.93 30.29 -2.72
N GLY A 42 -3.39 29.09 -2.51
CA GLY A 42 -3.94 28.10 -1.60
C GLY A 42 -5.27 27.49 -2.07
N TYR A 43 -5.80 26.52 -1.32
CA TYR A 43 -6.97 25.74 -1.74
C TYR A 43 -8.31 26.35 -1.34
N ILE A 44 -9.34 26.07 -2.13
CA ILE A 44 -10.72 26.47 -1.90
C ILE A 44 -11.29 25.71 -0.69
N VAL A 45 -11.95 26.41 0.23
CA VAL A 45 -12.60 25.82 1.42
C VAL A 45 -14.11 26.02 1.46
N SER A 46 -14.61 27.16 0.97
CA SER A 46 -16.04 27.46 0.95
C SER A 46 -16.36 28.57 -0.04
N TRP A 47 -17.63 28.72 -0.38
CA TRP A 47 -18.13 29.87 -1.10
C TRP A 47 -18.50 31.00 -0.14
N ASP A 48 -18.18 32.25 -0.49
CA ASP A 48 -18.61 33.46 0.24
C ASP A 48 -19.77 34.10 -0.52
N ASP A 49 -20.97 33.96 0.03
CA ASP A 49 -22.18 34.49 -0.59
C ASP A 49 -22.19 36.03 -0.65
N ASN A 50 -21.54 36.68 0.28
CA ASN A 50 -21.48 38.15 0.33
C ASN A 50 -20.51 38.70 -0.70
N LYS A 51 -19.34 38.07 -0.84
CA LYS A 51 -18.30 38.48 -1.77
C LYS A 51 -18.47 37.87 -3.17
N LYS A 52 -19.42 36.91 -3.35
CA LYS A 52 -19.61 36.13 -4.58
C LYS A 52 -18.30 35.53 -5.09
N SER A 53 -17.46 35.04 -4.17
CA SER A 53 -16.13 34.48 -4.47
C SER A 53 -15.79 33.27 -3.58
N TRP A 54 -14.83 32.48 -4.03
CA TRP A 54 -14.33 31.37 -3.23
C TRP A 54 -13.43 31.86 -2.09
N LYS A 55 -13.70 31.42 -0.86
CA LYS A 55 -12.77 31.55 0.26
C LYS A 55 -11.67 30.52 0.11
N ARG A 56 -10.43 30.95 0.26
CA ARG A 56 -9.24 30.13 0.20
C ARG A 56 -8.57 30.05 1.56
N ARG A 57 -7.83 28.96 1.80
CA ARG A 57 -7.03 28.72 3.01
C ARG A 57 -5.61 28.36 2.60
N SER A 58 -4.69 28.60 3.53
CA SER A 58 -3.29 28.21 3.40
C SER A 58 -2.62 28.77 2.14
N GLN A 59 -2.70 30.09 1.95
CA GLN A 59 -1.88 30.77 0.94
C GLN A 59 -0.41 30.41 1.16
N ASN A 60 0.34 30.27 0.04
CA ASN A 60 1.72 29.82 0.07
C ASN A 60 1.93 28.42 0.65
N CYS A 61 0.96 27.52 0.54
CA CYS A 61 1.08 26.14 1.00
C CYS A 61 1.87 25.26 0.02
N TYR A 62 2.51 24.23 0.55
CA TYR A 62 3.12 23.20 -0.28
C TYR A 62 2.04 22.27 -0.86
N VAL A 63 2.23 21.91 -2.12
CA VAL A 63 1.42 20.95 -2.87
C VAL A 63 2.32 19.92 -3.54
N CYS A 64 1.72 18.79 -3.86
CA CYS A 64 2.31 17.74 -4.66
C CYS A 64 1.76 17.85 -6.08
N LEU A 65 2.64 17.88 -7.08
CA LEU A 65 2.27 17.81 -8.49
C LEU A 65 2.58 16.41 -8.99
N LYS A 66 1.55 15.66 -9.36
CA LYS A 66 1.73 14.30 -9.91
C LYS A 66 1.47 14.33 -11.42
N ASN A 67 2.50 14.02 -12.18
CA ASN A 67 2.45 13.79 -13.60
C ASN A 67 2.37 12.28 -13.86
N LEU A 68 1.60 11.86 -14.85
CA LEU A 68 1.67 10.50 -15.38
C LEU A 68 2.75 10.44 -16.46
N ASP A 69 3.50 9.35 -16.48
CA ASP A 69 4.54 9.10 -17.48
C ASP A 69 3.93 9.20 -18.90
N ASP A 70 4.65 9.77 -19.88
CA ASP A 70 4.21 10.01 -21.26
C ASP A 70 3.66 8.78 -21.98
N SER A 71 4.00 7.58 -21.50
CA SER A 71 3.46 6.31 -21.99
C SER A 71 1.99 6.08 -21.64
N ILE A 72 1.42 6.88 -20.71
CA ILE A 72 0.05 6.70 -20.20
C ILE A 72 -0.90 7.65 -20.90
N ASN A 73 -1.89 7.08 -21.58
CA ASN A 73 -2.85 7.84 -22.35
C ASN A 73 -3.80 8.70 -21.47
N THR A 74 -4.39 9.71 -22.05
CA THR A 74 -5.35 10.64 -21.42
C THR A 74 -6.49 9.91 -20.67
N ARG A 75 -6.87 8.70 -21.09
CA ARG A 75 -7.92 7.91 -20.41
C ARG A 75 -7.48 7.43 -19.04
N ALA A 76 -6.23 6.99 -18.89
CA ALA A 76 -5.68 6.56 -17.60
C ALA A 76 -5.61 7.73 -16.61
N PHE A 77 -5.16 8.91 -17.07
CA PHE A 77 -5.15 10.14 -16.28
C PHE A 77 -6.55 10.51 -15.78
N LEU A 78 -7.54 10.52 -16.69
CA LEU A 78 -8.92 10.84 -16.32
C LEU A 78 -9.54 9.79 -15.39
N ARG A 79 -9.19 8.51 -15.55
CA ARG A 79 -9.62 7.43 -14.67
C ARG A 79 -9.07 7.62 -13.26
N GLU A 80 -7.78 7.93 -13.12
CA GLU A 80 -7.16 8.19 -11.83
C GLU A 80 -7.80 9.38 -11.12
N ILE A 81 -7.99 10.50 -11.81
CA ILE A 81 -8.72 11.67 -11.29
C ILE A 81 -10.12 11.27 -10.80
N LYS A 82 -10.87 10.50 -11.60
CA LYS A 82 -12.23 10.07 -11.27
C LYS A 82 -12.23 9.20 -10.00
N ASN A 83 -11.28 8.28 -9.89
CA ASN A 83 -11.13 7.41 -8.72
C ASN A 83 -10.71 8.22 -7.48
N GLN A 84 -9.72 9.11 -7.62
CA GLN A 84 -9.28 10.00 -6.55
C GLN A 84 -10.43 10.86 -5.99
N LEU A 85 -11.29 11.37 -6.86
CA LEU A 85 -12.46 12.16 -6.46
C LEU A 85 -13.52 11.31 -5.75
N LYS A 86 -13.69 10.05 -6.17
CA LYS A 86 -14.66 9.15 -5.56
C LYS A 86 -14.32 8.85 -4.10
N PHE A 87 -13.02 8.68 -3.80
CA PHE A 87 -12.53 8.37 -2.45
C PHE A 87 -12.06 9.60 -1.69
N ARG A 88 -12.25 10.80 -2.26
CA ARG A 88 -11.92 12.08 -1.64
C ARG A 88 -12.61 12.22 -0.29
N GLY A 89 -11.83 12.55 0.74
CA GLY A 89 -12.37 12.78 2.07
C GLY A 89 -11.41 12.39 3.18
N LYS A 90 -11.86 11.55 4.12
CA LYS A 90 -11.13 11.24 5.34
C LYS A 90 -9.87 10.38 5.09
N TRP A 91 -9.88 9.48 4.08
CA TRP A 91 -8.86 8.42 3.92
C TRP A 91 -8.00 8.53 2.67
N ALA A 92 -8.43 9.29 1.66
CA ALA A 92 -7.65 9.53 0.45
C ALA A 92 -7.04 10.92 0.48
N ILE A 93 -5.79 11.05 0.00
CA ILE A 93 -5.12 12.35 -0.09
C ILE A 93 -5.96 13.33 -0.94
N ALA A 94 -6.00 14.61 -0.55
CA ALA A 94 -6.84 15.59 -1.25
C ALA A 94 -6.31 15.91 -2.65
N LEU A 95 -7.20 15.87 -3.65
CA LEU A 95 -6.97 16.42 -4.98
C LEU A 95 -7.57 17.83 -5.02
N TYR A 96 -6.76 18.85 -5.23
CA TYR A 96 -7.20 20.25 -5.30
C TYR A 96 -7.60 20.65 -6.72
N GLY A 97 -6.84 20.23 -7.71
CA GLY A 97 -7.07 20.63 -9.09
C GLY A 97 -6.14 19.99 -10.07
N ILE A 98 -6.12 20.59 -11.26
CA ILE A 98 -5.28 20.18 -12.39
C ILE A 98 -4.54 21.42 -12.88
N THR A 99 -3.30 21.25 -13.25
CA THR A 99 -2.49 22.24 -13.93
C THR A 99 -1.90 21.66 -15.20
N LYS A 100 -1.25 22.50 -15.99
CA LYS A 100 -0.49 22.09 -17.18
C LYS A 100 0.87 22.78 -17.17
N ASP A 101 1.94 21.99 -17.21
CA ASP A 101 3.29 22.50 -17.41
C ASP A 101 3.43 23.05 -18.84
N PRO A 102 3.65 24.36 -19.03
CA PRO A 102 3.74 24.94 -20.35
C PRO A 102 5.01 24.52 -21.11
N ALA A 103 6.10 24.21 -20.41
CA ALA A 103 7.37 23.82 -21.04
C ALA A 103 7.33 22.40 -21.58
N LYS A 104 6.71 21.49 -20.85
CA LYS A 104 6.59 20.06 -21.22
C LYS A 104 5.28 19.76 -21.95
N ASN A 105 4.29 20.65 -21.90
CA ASN A 105 2.94 20.47 -22.42
C ASN A 105 2.15 19.34 -21.72
N GLU A 106 2.51 19.01 -20.47
CA GLU A 106 1.98 17.89 -19.67
C GLU A 106 0.96 18.33 -18.65
N TYR A 107 -0.09 17.51 -18.45
CA TYR A 107 -1.07 17.73 -17.40
C TYR A 107 -0.59 17.12 -16.08
N MET A 108 -0.81 17.82 -14.98
CA MET A 108 -0.45 17.38 -13.63
C MET A 108 -1.64 17.51 -12.68
N MET A 109 -1.80 16.54 -11.78
CA MET A 109 -2.69 16.65 -10.64
C MET A 109 -2.04 17.49 -9.55
N VAL A 110 -2.76 18.47 -9.01
CA VAL A 110 -2.33 19.27 -7.86
C VAL A 110 -3.00 18.70 -6.61
N MET A 111 -2.20 18.11 -5.73
CA MET A 111 -2.66 17.34 -4.59
C MET A 111 -2.09 17.89 -3.28
N GLN A 112 -2.68 17.52 -2.16
CA GLN A 112 -2.13 17.81 -0.84
C GLN A 112 -0.70 17.23 -0.74
N TYR A 113 0.20 18.03 -0.19
CA TYR A 113 1.54 17.59 0.16
C TYR A 113 1.51 16.91 1.53
N ALA A 114 1.89 15.65 1.59
CA ALA A 114 2.01 14.89 2.82
C ALA A 114 3.39 15.11 3.45
N LEU A 115 3.43 15.70 4.65
CA LEU A 115 4.66 16.18 5.28
C LEU A 115 5.68 15.06 5.56
N GLU A 116 5.21 13.88 5.99
CA GLU A 116 6.07 12.75 6.31
C GLU A 116 6.40 11.88 5.08
N GLY A 117 5.80 12.19 3.93
CA GLY A 117 5.98 11.43 2.69
C GLY A 117 5.24 10.10 2.71
N SER A 118 5.77 9.08 2.00
CA SER A 118 5.18 7.75 2.02
C SER A 118 5.35 7.07 3.38
N LEU A 119 4.48 6.09 3.68
CA LEU A 119 4.57 5.29 4.89
C LEU A 119 5.95 4.62 5.00
N ARG A 120 6.49 4.09 3.89
CA ARG A 120 7.85 3.53 3.88
C ARG A 120 8.88 4.55 4.34
N LYS A 121 8.87 5.76 3.75
CA LYS A 121 9.81 6.83 4.12
C LYS A 121 9.64 7.28 5.57
N MET A 122 8.41 7.36 6.05
CA MET A 122 8.12 7.70 7.45
C MET A 122 8.67 6.62 8.39
N LEU A 123 8.50 5.34 8.07
CA LEU A 123 9.05 4.23 8.86
C LEU A 123 10.58 4.22 8.84
N ASP A 124 11.23 4.52 7.72
CA ASP A 124 12.70 4.61 7.64
C ASP A 124 13.26 5.66 8.61
N ASN A 125 12.57 6.80 8.73
CA ASN A 125 13.09 7.95 9.47
C ASN A 125 12.60 8.05 10.92
N LYS A 126 11.38 7.56 11.21
CA LYS A 126 10.67 7.87 12.46
C LYS A 126 10.08 6.63 13.17
N PHE A 127 10.47 5.43 12.79
CA PHE A 127 9.94 4.20 13.40
C PHE A 127 10.10 4.18 14.91
N LYS A 128 11.24 4.64 15.44
CA LYS A 128 11.55 4.69 16.88
C LYS A 128 10.68 5.67 17.66
N GLU A 129 10.05 6.63 16.97
CA GLU A 129 9.14 7.58 17.59
C GLU A 129 7.72 6.99 17.76
N LEU A 130 7.41 5.85 17.10
CA LEU A 130 6.10 5.24 17.10
C LEU A 130 5.91 4.31 18.32
N SER A 131 4.95 4.62 19.15
CA SER A 131 4.42 3.68 20.14
C SER A 131 3.60 2.57 19.46
N TRP A 132 3.28 1.51 20.19
CA TRP A 132 2.35 0.48 19.70
C TRP A 132 0.95 1.05 19.41
N HIS A 133 0.50 1.98 20.23
CA HIS A 133 -0.75 2.70 19.99
C HIS A 133 -0.73 3.49 18.68
N ASP A 134 0.38 4.17 18.35
CA ASP A 134 0.54 4.86 17.07
C ASP A 134 0.52 3.88 15.89
N LYS A 135 1.21 2.74 16.01
CA LYS A 135 1.22 1.68 14.99
C LYS A 135 -0.18 1.12 14.73
N ILE A 136 -0.95 0.86 15.79
CA ILE A 136 -2.34 0.39 15.68
C ILE A 136 -3.22 1.48 15.06
N SER A 137 -3.05 2.74 15.47
CA SER A 137 -3.79 3.88 14.90
C SER A 137 -3.54 4.06 13.40
N ILE A 138 -2.28 3.95 12.94
CA ILE A 138 -1.91 3.96 11.53
C ILE A 138 -2.66 2.85 10.78
N LEU A 139 -2.60 1.61 11.28
CA LEU A 139 -3.25 0.46 10.63
C LEU A 139 -4.77 0.56 10.64
N LEU A 140 -5.37 1.11 11.70
CA LEU A 140 -6.81 1.38 11.76
C LEU A 140 -7.24 2.34 10.66
N HIS A 141 -6.55 3.47 10.50
CA HIS A 141 -6.88 4.45 9.45
C HIS A 141 -6.72 3.85 8.03
N ILE A 142 -5.70 3.01 7.81
CA ILE A 142 -5.49 2.30 6.55
C ILE A 142 -6.64 1.31 6.30
N ALA A 143 -7.02 0.52 7.31
CA ALA A 143 -8.13 -0.44 7.22
C ALA A 143 -9.49 0.26 7.00
N GLU A 144 -9.72 1.42 7.63
CA GLU A 144 -10.90 2.27 7.37
C GLU A 144 -11.00 2.67 5.91
N GLY A 145 -9.88 3.17 5.33
CA GLY A 145 -9.83 3.58 3.94
C GLY A 145 -10.07 2.43 2.97
N LEU A 146 -9.42 1.29 3.22
CA LEU A 146 -9.59 0.09 2.40
C LEU A 146 -11.01 -0.49 2.52
N SER A 147 -11.60 -0.49 3.73
CA SER A 147 -12.99 -0.90 3.95
C SER A 147 -13.97 -0.05 3.14
N GLU A 148 -13.77 1.26 3.10
CA GLU A 148 -14.62 2.16 2.30
C GLU A 148 -14.50 1.87 0.80
N MET A 149 -13.29 1.60 0.30
CA MET A 149 -13.07 1.18 -1.09
C MET A 149 -13.80 -0.13 -1.39
N HIS A 150 -13.64 -1.14 -0.53
CA HIS A 150 -14.24 -2.46 -0.68
C HIS A 150 -15.77 -2.43 -0.59
N LYS A 151 -16.37 -1.59 0.26
CA LYS A 151 -17.82 -1.34 0.32
C LYS A 151 -18.36 -0.76 -1.00
N ASN A 152 -17.58 0.05 -1.66
CA ASN A 152 -17.90 0.61 -2.97
C ASN A 152 -17.56 -0.32 -4.15
N HIS A 153 -17.20 -1.59 -3.89
CA HIS A 153 -16.83 -2.62 -4.87
C HIS A 153 -15.57 -2.26 -5.69
N PHE A 154 -14.64 -1.52 -5.11
CA PHE A 154 -13.33 -1.26 -5.71
C PHE A 154 -12.24 -2.07 -5.03
N VAL A 155 -11.21 -2.41 -5.81
CA VAL A 155 -9.94 -2.97 -5.36
C VAL A 155 -8.82 -2.03 -5.77
N HIS A 156 -7.79 -1.91 -4.92
CA HIS A 156 -6.68 -1.00 -5.16
C HIS A 156 -5.73 -1.52 -6.23
N LYS A 157 -5.42 -2.81 -6.19
CA LYS A 157 -4.52 -3.55 -7.08
C LYS A 157 -3.03 -3.29 -6.92
N ASP A 158 -2.66 -2.18 -6.29
CA ASP A 158 -1.27 -1.77 -6.06
C ASP A 158 -1.10 -1.24 -4.64
N PHE A 159 -1.53 -2.05 -3.66
CA PHE A 159 -1.59 -1.66 -2.27
C PHE A 159 -0.27 -1.99 -1.56
N HIS A 160 0.56 -0.97 -1.32
CA HIS A 160 1.84 -1.09 -0.64
C HIS A 160 2.19 0.21 0.10
N SER A 161 3.17 0.17 0.98
CA SER A 161 3.56 1.31 1.83
C SER A 161 4.03 2.55 1.05
N GLY A 162 4.46 2.39 -0.20
CA GLY A 162 4.78 3.49 -1.09
C GLY A 162 3.56 4.28 -1.55
N ASN A 163 2.38 3.65 -1.60
CA ASN A 163 1.10 4.23 -2.01
C ASN A 163 0.22 4.65 -0.82
N ILE A 164 0.80 4.74 0.36
CA ILE A 164 0.23 5.33 1.56
C ILE A 164 1.11 6.50 1.94
N VAL A 165 0.53 7.68 2.13
CA VAL A 165 1.27 8.90 2.46
C VAL A 165 0.78 9.47 3.79
N ASN A 166 1.69 10.06 4.56
CA ASN A 166 1.42 10.50 5.92
C ASN A 166 1.54 12.02 6.05
N ASP A 167 0.49 12.66 6.56
CA ASP A 167 0.48 14.09 6.87
C ASP A 167 1.16 14.38 8.22
N ASN A 168 1.04 13.43 9.15
CA ASN A 168 1.77 13.34 10.41
C ASN A 168 2.00 11.86 10.76
N LEU A 169 2.58 11.56 11.92
CA LEU A 169 2.96 10.20 12.30
C LEU A 169 1.80 9.18 12.27
N THR A 170 0.57 9.60 12.60
CA THR A 170 -0.56 8.68 12.78
C THR A 170 -1.70 8.88 11.79
N LYS A 171 -1.55 9.78 10.81
CA LYS A 171 -2.62 10.10 9.86
C LYS A 171 -2.22 9.75 8.42
N PRO A 172 -2.36 8.47 8.06
CA PRO A 172 -2.11 8.00 6.71
C PRO A 172 -3.27 8.32 5.77
N TYR A 173 -2.95 8.46 4.49
CA TYR A 173 -3.88 8.58 3.38
C TYR A 173 -3.50 7.60 2.28
N ILE A 174 -4.51 6.93 1.72
CA ILE A 174 -4.32 6.11 0.53
C ILE A 174 -4.18 7.03 -0.69
N THR A 175 -3.28 6.69 -1.59
CA THR A 175 -3.02 7.41 -2.83
C THR A 175 -2.77 6.45 -3.99
N ASP A 176 -2.60 6.98 -5.19
CA ASP A 176 -2.33 6.24 -6.43
C ASP A 176 -3.44 5.27 -6.85
N PHE A 177 -4.59 5.84 -7.22
CA PHE A 177 -5.75 5.09 -7.70
C PHE A 177 -5.69 4.78 -9.22
N GLY A 178 -4.52 4.87 -9.84
CA GLY A 178 -4.32 4.66 -11.29
C GLY A 178 -4.68 3.25 -11.76
N LEU A 179 -4.39 2.24 -10.94
CA LEU A 179 -4.72 0.83 -11.20
C LEU A 179 -6.05 0.39 -10.56
N CYS A 180 -6.67 1.25 -9.74
CA CYS A 180 -7.90 0.93 -9.02
C CYS A 180 -9.07 0.70 -9.99
N GLU A 181 -9.79 -0.40 -9.81
CA GLU A 181 -10.91 -0.83 -10.67
C GLU A 181 -12.06 -1.44 -9.87
N GLN A 182 -13.24 -1.49 -10.53
CA GLN A 182 -14.38 -2.22 -9.99
C GLN A 182 -14.17 -3.73 -10.15
N ILE A 183 -14.63 -4.51 -9.17
CA ILE A 183 -14.45 -5.97 -9.08
C ILE A 183 -15.00 -6.72 -10.30
N PHE A 184 -15.94 -6.12 -11.04
CA PHE A 184 -16.62 -6.76 -12.18
C PHE A 184 -15.90 -6.59 -13.53
N GLU A 185 -14.76 -5.91 -13.57
CA GLU A 185 -14.01 -5.74 -14.82
C GLU A 185 -13.23 -7.01 -15.19
N LYS A 186 -13.00 -7.18 -16.51
CA LYS A 186 -12.40 -8.41 -17.09
C LYS A 186 -10.99 -8.63 -16.57
N ASN A 187 -10.56 -9.90 -16.52
CA ASN A 187 -9.21 -10.30 -16.15
C ASN A 187 -8.15 -9.47 -16.88
N PRO A 188 -7.21 -8.86 -16.16
CA PRO A 188 -6.12 -8.12 -16.79
C PRO A 188 -5.24 -9.08 -17.58
N LYS A 189 -4.86 -8.69 -18.80
CA LYS A 189 -3.84 -9.41 -19.60
C LYS A 189 -2.46 -9.37 -18.95
N ASN A 190 -2.20 -8.34 -18.15
CA ASN A 190 -0.94 -8.05 -17.49
C ASN A 190 -1.17 -7.79 -16.00
N ILE A 191 -0.25 -8.27 -15.18
CA ILE A 191 -0.25 -8.05 -13.74
C ILE A 191 0.77 -6.95 -13.44
N TYR A 192 0.35 -5.94 -12.70
CA TYR A 192 1.20 -4.84 -12.24
C TYR A 192 1.27 -4.85 -10.71
N GLY A 193 2.34 -4.32 -10.14
CA GLY A 193 2.48 -4.18 -8.70
C GLY A 193 3.91 -4.37 -8.21
N VAL A 194 4.03 -4.63 -6.92
CA VAL A 194 5.29 -4.91 -6.20
C VAL A 194 5.26 -6.34 -5.70
N ILE A 195 6.18 -7.20 -6.16
CA ILE A 195 6.17 -8.66 -5.88
C ILE A 195 5.90 -8.96 -4.39
N PRO A 196 6.64 -8.40 -3.41
CA PRO A 196 6.44 -8.68 -1.99
C PRO A 196 5.03 -8.39 -1.44
N PHE A 197 4.30 -7.46 -2.04
CA PHE A 197 2.96 -7.06 -1.61
C PHE A 197 1.85 -7.73 -2.42
N SER A 198 2.20 -8.42 -3.49
CA SER A 198 1.22 -9.05 -4.39
C SER A 198 0.81 -10.42 -3.86
N ALA A 199 -0.49 -10.68 -3.81
CA ALA A 199 -1.04 -11.93 -3.31
C ALA A 199 -0.67 -13.12 -4.22
N PRO A 200 -0.45 -14.33 -3.66
CA PRO A 200 -0.07 -15.53 -4.41
C PRO A 200 -1.00 -15.85 -5.58
N GLU A 201 -2.33 -15.75 -5.35
CA GLU A 201 -3.33 -15.98 -6.39
C GLU A 201 -3.28 -14.96 -7.52
N THR A 202 -2.90 -13.69 -7.21
CA THR A 202 -2.70 -12.66 -8.23
C THR A 202 -1.43 -12.92 -9.02
N LEU A 203 -0.32 -13.26 -8.35
CA LEU A 203 0.97 -13.60 -8.99
C LEU A 203 0.86 -14.81 -9.91
N SER A 204 -0.01 -15.77 -9.56
CA SER A 204 -0.31 -16.95 -10.38
C SER A 204 -1.22 -16.66 -11.58
N GLY A 205 -1.50 -15.40 -11.88
CA GLY A 205 -2.33 -15.00 -13.03
C GLY A 205 -3.82 -14.88 -12.71
N GLY A 206 -4.20 -14.91 -11.42
CA GLY A 206 -5.56 -14.71 -10.94
C GLY A 206 -6.03 -13.26 -11.02
N LYS A 207 -7.24 -13.04 -10.53
CA LYS A 207 -7.84 -11.70 -10.46
C LYS A 207 -7.36 -10.96 -9.22
N TYR A 208 -7.33 -9.64 -9.33
CA TYR A 208 -7.27 -8.79 -8.14
C TYR A 208 -8.64 -8.81 -7.45
N THR A 209 -8.64 -9.05 -6.16
CA THR A 209 -9.83 -9.15 -5.31
C THR A 209 -9.67 -8.32 -4.05
N LYS A 210 -10.73 -8.20 -3.25
CA LYS A 210 -10.61 -7.58 -1.92
C LYS A 210 -9.63 -8.35 -1.04
N GLU A 211 -9.63 -9.66 -1.16
CA GLU A 211 -8.76 -10.56 -0.42
C GLU A 211 -7.29 -10.37 -0.83
N SER A 212 -7.00 -10.04 -2.10
CA SER A 212 -5.64 -9.71 -2.53
C SER A 212 -5.14 -8.39 -1.95
N ASP A 213 -6.00 -7.37 -1.81
CA ASP A 213 -5.66 -6.14 -1.09
C ASP A 213 -5.42 -6.42 0.41
N MET A 214 -6.15 -7.38 1.02
CA MET A 214 -5.91 -7.78 2.40
C MET A 214 -4.57 -8.47 2.61
N TYR A 215 -4.11 -9.29 1.65
CA TYR A 215 -2.75 -9.83 1.67
C TYR A 215 -1.71 -8.71 1.68
N SER A 216 -1.86 -7.74 0.80
CA SER A 216 -1.01 -6.55 0.73
C SER A 216 -1.00 -5.79 2.06
N LEU A 217 -2.16 -5.65 2.71
CA LEU A 217 -2.26 -5.01 4.03
C LEU A 217 -1.50 -5.82 5.10
N GLY A 218 -1.52 -7.15 5.07
CA GLY A 218 -0.71 -8.00 5.94
C GLY A 218 0.79 -7.71 5.81
N MET A 219 1.28 -7.48 4.60
CA MET A 219 2.68 -7.08 4.35
C MET A 219 2.98 -5.66 4.86
N ILE A 220 2.02 -4.73 4.74
CA ILE A 220 2.14 -3.39 5.33
C ILE A 220 2.15 -3.47 6.86
N MET A 221 1.35 -4.36 7.48
CA MET A 221 1.39 -4.59 8.92
C MET A 221 2.78 -5.03 9.39
N LEU A 222 3.45 -5.93 8.65
CA LEU A 222 4.83 -6.31 8.95
C LEU A 222 5.76 -5.10 8.98
N GLU A 223 5.72 -4.22 7.99
CA GLU A 223 6.55 -3.01 7.96
C GLU A 223 6.26 -2.09 9.15
N VAL A 224 4.98 -1.88 9.47
CA VAL A 224 4.56 -1.02 10.58
C VAL A 224 5.01 -1.61 11.93
N PHE A 225 4.99 -2.92 12.09
CA PHE A 225 5.41 -3.56 13.35
C PHE A 225 6.92 -3.65 13.51
N THR A 226 7.66 -3.88 12.41
CA THR A 226 9.07 -4.25 12.45
C THR A 226 10.02 -3.24 11.81
N SER A 227 9.56 -2.22 11.09
CA SER A 227 10.30 -1.36 10.16
C SER A 227 10.87 -2.06 8.91
N TYR A 228 10.98 -3.36 8.90
CA TYR A 228 11.61 -4.11 7.81
C TYR A 228 10.65 -4.31 6.63
N PRO A 229 11.03 -3.89 5.40
CA PRO A 229 10.25 -4.21 4.21
C PRO A 229 10.23 -5.74 3.96
N PRO A 230 9.13 -6.31 3.49
CA PRO A 230 9.06 -7.74 3.22
C PRO A 230 10.06 -8.15 2.14
N PHE A 231 10.90 -9.17 2.43
CA PHE A 231 11.92 -9.72 1.52
C PHE A 231 13.02 -8.72 1.11
N TYR A 232 13.35 -7.73 1.97
CA TYR A 232 14.31 -6.67 1.67
C TYR A 232 15.71 -7.17 1.29
N ASN A 233 16.10 -8.34 1.76
CA ASN A 233 17.45 -8.91 1.69
C ASN A 233 17.67 -9.92 0.55
N ILE A 234 16.72 -10.05 -0.36
CA ILE A 234 16.81 -10.95 -1.51
C ILE A 234 16.33 -10.27 -2.80
N PRO A 235 16.74 -10.76 -4.00
CA PRO A 235 16.28 -10.19 -5.27
C PRO A 235 14.78 -10.41 -5.48
N HIS A 236 14.12 -9.40 -6.05
CA HIS A 236 12.69 -9.46 -6.38
C HIS A 236 12.49 -9.94 -7.83
N ASP A 237 12.81 -11.19 -8.06
CA ASP A 237 12.81 -11.87 -9.35
C ASP A 237 11.69 -12.94 -9.46
N ILE A 238 11.75 -13.75 -10.49
CA ILE A 238 10.80 -14.86 -10.72
C ILE A 238 10.91 -15.97 -9.67
N SER A 239 12.10 -16.12 -9.04
CA SER A 239 12.31 -17.11 -7.99
C SER A 239 11.57 -16.74 -6.71
N LEU A 240 11.66 -15.46 -6.30
CA LEU A 240 10.88 -14.96 -5.17
C LEU A 240 9.37 -15.06 -5.46
N LEU A 241 8.95 -14.65 -6.67
CA LEU A 241 7.55 -14.73 -7.08
C LEU A 241 7.03 -16.17 -6.94
N THR A 242 7.77 -17.16 -7.48
CA THR A 242 7.42 -18.59 -7.37
C THR A 242 7.36 -19.05 -5.92
N SER A 243 8.32 -18.63 -5.10
CA SER A 243 8.37 -18.98 -3.68
C SER A 243 7.18 -18.42 -2.89
N ILE A 244 6.75 -17.18 -3.18
CA ILE A 244 5.54 -16.61 -2.59
C ILE A 244 4.30 -17.39 -3.00
N CYS A 245 4.19 -17.80 -4.27
CA CYS A 245 3.08 -18.66 -4.74
C CYS A 245 3.06 -20.03 -4.04
N ASN A 246 4.22 -20.52 -3.61
CA ASN A 246 4.37 -21.75 -2.82
C ASN A 246 4.25 -21.53 -1.29
N GLY A 247 3.82 -20.34 -0.86
CA GLY A 247 3.53 -20.06 0.53
C GLY A 247 4.68 -19.44 1.33
N LEU A 248 5.80 -19.04 0.71
CA LEU A 248 6.89 -18.35 1.41
C LEU A 248 6.36 -17.06 2.07
N LYS A 249 6.72 -16.85 3.32
CA LYS A 249 6.44 -15.64 4.09
C LYS A 249 7.72 -14.92 4.48
N PRO A 250 7.69 -13.58 4.60
CA PRO A 250 8.84 -12.83 5.10
C PRO A 250 9.12 -13.16 6.57
N GLY A 251 10.39 -13.11 6.96
CA GLY A 251 10.78 -13.26 8.37
C GLY A 251 10.36 -12.06 9.21
N ILE A 252 9.86 -12.32 10.41
CA ILE A 252 9.55 -11.30 11.42
C ILE A 252 10.83 -11.05 12.22
N LYS A 253 11.35 -9.82 12.20
CA LYS A 253 12.70 -9.49 12.72
C LYS A 253 12.74 -9.10 14.20
N CYS A 254 11.58 -8.97 14.85
CA CYS A 254 11.45 -8.65 16.27
C CYS A 254 10.22 -9.33 16.84
N GLU A 255 10.10 -9.34 18.16
CA GLU A 255 8.86 -9.78 18.79
C GLU A 255 7.74 -8.76 18.52
N VAL A 256 6.54 -9.30 18.27
CA VAL A 256 5.31 -8.54 18.03
C VAL A 256 4.25 -9.07 19.00
N PRO A 257 3.43 -8.21 19.62
CA PRO A 257 2.33 -8.66 20.47
C PRO A 257 1.51 -9.73 19.77
N GLN A 258 1.26 -10.85 20.44
CA GLN A 258 0.68 -12.05 19.80
C GLN A 258 -0.69 -11.80 19.16
N LEU A 259 -1.51 -10.95 19.79
CA LEU A 259 -2.80 -10.52 19.23
C LEU A 259 -2.64 -9.80 17.88
N LEU A 260 -1.67 -8.90 17.79
CA LEU A 260 -1.38 -8.16 16.56
C LEU A 260 -0.73 -9.04 15.49
N LYS A 261 0.19 -9.92 15.92
CA LYS A 261 0.83 -10.92 15.04
C LYS A 261 -0.20 -11.85 14.43
N GLY A 262 -1.15 -12.35 15.23
CA GLY A 262 -2.23 -13.20 14.74
C GLY A 262 -3.13 -12.52 13.71
N LEU A 263 -3.42 -11.21 13.86
CA LEU A 263 -4.16 -10.44 12.85
C LEU A 263 -3.36 -10.31 11.54
N MET A 264 -2.08 -9.98 11.63
CA MET A 264 -1.19 -9.88 10.48
C MET A 264 -1.10 -11.21 9.72
N GLU A 265 -0.91 -12.32 10.45
CA GLU A 265 -0.80 -13.66 9.87
C GLU A 265 -2.09 -14.10 9.17
N LYS A 266 -3.26 -13.75 9.71
CA LYS A 266 -4.55 -13.95 9.04
C LYS A 266 -4.66 -13.14 7.75
N CYS A 267 -4.19 -11.89 7.72
CA CYS A 267 -4.26 -11.04 6.51
C CYS A 267 -3.46 -11.62 5.34
N TRP A 268 -2.30 -12.22 5.57
CA TRP A 268 -1.46 -12.81 4.52
C TRP A 268 -1.62 -14.32 4.37
N ASN A 269 -2.74 -14.90 4.85
CA ASN A 269 -3.01 -16.33 4.65
C ASN A 269 -2.91 -16.69 3.16
N ILE A 270 -2.41 -17.92 2.87
CA ILE A 270 -2.30 -18.41 1.50
C ILE A 270 -3.70 -18.55 0.86
N GLU A 271 -4.68 -19.03 1.64
CA GLU A 271 -6.06 -19.14 1.22
C GLU A 271 -6.78 -17.80 1.33
N PRO A 272 -7.23 -17.19 0.21
CA PRO A 272 -7.89 -15.89 0.23
C PRO A 272 -9.13 -15.83 1.12
N ARG A 273 -9.89 -16.94 1.21
CA ARG A 273 -11.14 -17.02 1.99
C ARG A 273 -10.93 -16.93 3.50
N ASP A 274 -9.73 -17.28 3.96
CA ASP A 274 -9.36 -17.27 5.38
C ASP A 274 -8.81 -15.91 5.82
N ARG A 275 -8.65 -14.96 4.89
CA ARG A 275 -8.25 -13.59 5.20
C ARG A 275 -9.45 -12.80 5.72
N PRO A 276 -9.27 -11.98 6.76
CA PRO A 276 -10.33 -11.10 7.24
C PRO A 276 -10.69 -10.06 6.16
N THR A 277 -11.90 -9.58 6.19
CA THR A 277 -12.29 -8.39 5.42
C THR A 277 -11.66 -7.13 6.05
N ALA A 278 -11.54 -6.06 5.27
CA ALA A 278 -11.04 -4.79 5.79
C ALA A 278 -11.94 -4.21 6.90
N GLU A 279 -13.25 -4.53 6.88
CA GLU A 279 -14.17 -4.11 7.93
C GLU A 279 -13.96 -4.89 9.23
N GLU A 280 -13.73 -6.20 9.17
CA GLU A 280 -13.43 -7.03 10.35
C GLU A 280 -12.12 -6.61 10.99
N LEU A 281 -11.07 -6.38 10.17
CA LEU A 281 -9.78 -5.89 10.67
C LEU A 281 -9.93 -4.52 11.34
N LYS A 282 -10.67 -3.59 10.70
CA LYS A 282 -10.98 -2.26 11.26
C LYS A 282 -11.65 -2.37 12.63
N ILE A 283 -12.66 -3.23 12.75
CA ILE A 283 -13.38 -3.44 14.02
C ILE A 283 -12.41 -3.95 15.10
N GLN A 284 -11.58 -4.92 14.78
CA GLN A 284 -10.65 -5.49 15.74
C GLN A 284 -9.58 -4.47 16.19
N LEU A 285 -8.98 -3.72 15.24
CA LEU A 285 -8.01 -2.68 15.58
C LEU A 285 -8.64 -1.53 16.38
N SER A 286 -9.92 -1.20 16.10
CA SER A 286 -10.66 -0.19 16.87
C SER A 286 -10.89 -0.62 18.32
N LYS A 287 -11.12 -1.89 18.59
CA LYS A 287 -11.23 -2.41 19.97
C LYS A 287 -9.91 -2.20 20.72
N TYR A 288 -8.77 -2.49 20.11
CA TYR A 288 -7.44 -2.32 20.73
C TYR A 288 -7.06 -0.86 21.02
N LEU A 289 -7.77 0.12 20.46
CA LEU A 289 -7.61 1.54 20.79
C LEU A 289 -8.65 2.05 21.78
N ASN A 290 -9.61 1.23 22.18
CA ASN A 290 -10.72 1.64 23.06
C ASN A 290 -10.44 1.19 24.51
N TYR A 291 -10.03 2.11 25.37
CA TYR A 291 -9.62 1.87 26.77
C TYR A 291 -10.67 1.17 27.69
N ASN A 292 -11.89 0.96 27.20
CA ASN A 292 -12.96 0.30 27.95
C ASN A 292 -13.20 -1.17 27.53
N ASP A 293 -12.31 -1.75 26.71
CA ASP A 293 -12.47 -3.10 26.18
C ASP A 293 -11.52 -4.05 26.97
N GLU A 294 -12.03 -5.20 27.41
CA GLU A 294 -11.25 -6.21 28.14
C GLU A 294 -10.07 -6.76 27.32
N ASP A 295 -10.20 -6.75 25.98
CA ASP A 295 -9.11 -7.12 25.05
C ASP A 295 -7.87 -6.19 25.17
N ASN A 296 -8.02 -5.00 25.78
CA ASN A 296 -6.94 -4.04 25.97
C ASN A 296 -5.94 -4.44 27.06
N ASP A 297 -6.43 -4.99 28.17
CA ASP A 297 -5.57 -5.39 29.28
C ASP A 297 -4.59 -6.48 28.83
N GLU A 298 -5.08 -7.46 28.05
CA GLU A 298 -4.23 -8.51 27.49
C GLU A 298 -3.20 -7.95 26.49
N LEU A 299 -3.62 -7.04 25.60
CA LEU A 299 -2.71 -6.40 24.65
C LEU A 299 -1.65 -5.57 25.36
N ASP A 300 -2.01 -4.81 26.39
CA ASP A 300 -1.08 -3.98 27.17
C ASP A 300 -0.02 -4.84 27.89
N GLU A 301 -0.40 -6.00 28.43
CA GLU A 301 0.55 -6.95 29.00
C GLU A 301 1.50 -7.50 27.93
N GLN A 302 1.00 -7.88 26.77
CA GLN A 302 1.82 -8.34 25.66
C GLN A 302 2.77 -7.23 25.17
N ILE A 303 2.31 -5.98 25.07
CA ILE A 303 3.13 -4.81 24.69
C ILE A 303 4.27 -4.60 25.71
N LYS A 304 4.01 -4.69 27.01
CA LYS A 304 5.04 -4.55 28.04
C LYS A 304 6.11 -5.65 27.90
N ALA A 305 5.70 -6.90 27.71
CA ALA A 305 6.61 -8.01 27.49
C ALA A 305 7.47 -7.85 26.24
N VAL A 306 6.84 -7.46 25.14
CA VAL A 306 7.51 -7.24 23.83
C VAL A 306 8.49 -6.07 23.89
N ASN A 307 8.14 -4.96 24.55
CA ASN A 307 9.05 -3.83 24.73
C ASN A 307 10.30 -4.20 25.53
N GLU A 308 10.16 -5.06 26.53
CA GLU A 308 11.30 -5.56 27.30
C GLU A 308 12.19 -6.48 26.45
N PHE A 309 11.58 -7.37 25.66
CA PHE A 309 12.30 -8.28 24.76
C PHE A 309 13.05 -7.54 23.66
N ASN A 310 12.42 -6.50 23.08
CA ASN A 310 12.96 -5.74 21.96
C ASN A 310 13.88 -4.57 22.37
N LYS A 311 14.40 -4.54 23.58
CA LYS A 311 15.30 -3.44 24.04
C LYS A 311 16.47 -3.19 23.10
N ASP A 312 17.05 -4.25 22.56
CA ASP A 312 18.20 -4.21 21.66
C ASP A 312 17.79 -4.35 20.19
N PHE A 313 16.51 -4.15 19.88
CA PHE A 313 16.03 -4.26 18.50
C PHE A 313 16.66 -3.19 17.62
N ILE A 314 17.23 -3.63 16.49
CA ILE A 314 17.81 -2.78 15.48
C ILE A 314 16.73 -2.50 14.42
N GLN A 315 16.41 -1.22 14.27
CA GLN A 315 15.54 -0.77 13.18
C GLN A 315 16.21 -1.04 11.84
N TYR A 316 15.40 -1.37 10.83
CA TYR A 316 15.85 -1.51 9.44
C TYR A 316 16.68 -0.31 8.98
N ASP A 317 17.83 -0.60 8.37
CA ASP A 317 18.67 0.37 7.67
C ASP A 317 18.52 0.15 6.16
N PRO A 318 18.14 1.18 5.36
CA PRO A 318 18.05 1.06 3.91
C PRO A 318 19.31 0.55 3.22
N SER A 319 20.50 0.65 3.85
CA SER A 319 21.74 0.10 3.32
C SER A 319 21.78 -1.45 3.33
N GLU A 320 20.92 -2.10 4.11
CA GLU A 320 20.79 -3.55 4.14
C GLU A 320 19.96 -4.11 2.96
N MET A 321 19.37 -3.22 2.15
CA MET A 321 18.51 -3.62 1.04
C MET A 321 19.33 -4.28 -0.07
N HIS A 322 18.85 -5.46 -0.51
CA HIS A 322 19.46 -6.12 -1.67
C HIS A 322 19.36 -5.22 -2.92
N PRO A 323 20.41 -5.08 -3.75
CA PRO A 323 20.37 -4.20 -4.90
C PRO A 323 19.26 -4.48 -5.91
N GLU A 324 18.80 -5.71 -6.00
CA GLU A 324 17.68 -6.13 -6.86
C GLU A 324 16.33 -6.21 -6.13
N ALA A 325 16.25 -5.74 -4.88
CA ALA A 325 14.97 -5.57 -4.19
C ALA A 325 14.27 -4.30 -4.71
N ILE A 326 13.13 -4.48 -5.37
CA ILE A 326 12.40 -3.40 -6.05
C ILE A 326 11.03 -3.22 -5.40
N TYR A 327 10.79 -2.02 -4.84
CA TYR A 327 9.53 -1.66 -4.17
C TYR A 327 8.72 -0.61 -4.95
N THR A 328 9.04 -0.41 -6.23
CA THR A 328 8.24 0.41 -7.14
C THR A 328 7.37 -0.48 -8.01
N SER A 329 6.14 -0.04 -8.25
CA SER A 329 5.17 -0.75 -9.10
C SER A 329 5.70 -0.91 -10.52
N ARG A 330 5.57 -2.11 -11.06
CA ARG A 330 6.03 -2.47 -12.39
C ARG A 330 5.15 -3.54 -13.01
N LEU A 331 5.32 -3.78 -14.30
CA LEU A 331 4.79 -4.99 -14.94
C LEU A 331 5.52 -6.22 -14.33
N LEU A 332 4.76 -7.15 -13.79
CA LEU A 332 5.31 -8.35 -13.18
C LEU A 332 5.52 -9.47 -14.22
N PRO A 333 6.54 -10.30 -14.04
CA PRO A 333 6.75 -11.47 -14.90
C PRO A 333 5.55 -12.42 -14.76
N LYS A 334 5.21 -13.10 -15.88
CA LYS A 334 4.18 -14.13 -15.86
C LYS A 334 4.82 -15.46 -15.45
N LEU A 335 4.18 -16.17 -14.54
CA LEU A 335 4.47 -17.59 -14.36
C LEU A 335 4.00 -18.31 -15.63
N THR A 336 4.91 -18.71 -16.46
CA THR A 336 4.64 -19.73 -17.47
C THR A 336 4.63 -21.08 -16.72
N MET A 337 3.43 -21.48 -16.26
CA MET A 337 3.26 -22.88 -15.88
C MET A 337 3.53 -23.68 -17.16
N PRO A 338 4.43 -24.69 -17.13
CA PRO A 338 4.42 -25.66 -18.21
C PRO A 338 2.98 -26.19 -18.30
N GLU A 339 2.43 -26.25 -19.51
CA GLU A 339 1.21 -27.02 -19.76
C GLU A 339 1.51 -28.48 -19.38
N TYR A 340 1.39 -28.77 -18.10
CA TYR A 340 1.14 -30.15 -17.72
C TYR A 340 -0.30 -30.43 -18.09
N ASP A 341 -0.47 -31.30 -19.08
CA ASP A 341 -1.74 -31.94 -19.40
C ASP A 341 -2.52 -32.17 -18.10
N ILE A 342 -3.79 -31.79 -18.13
CA ILE A 342 -4.75 -32.04 -17.05
C ILE A 342 -4.76 -33.59 -16.86
N PHE A 343 -3.88 -34.10 -16.03
CA PHE A 343 -3.95 -35.48 -15.60
C PHE A 343 -5.22 -35.60 -14.75
N ASP A 344 -6.17 -36.31 -15.33
CA ASP A 344 -7.45 -36.70 -14.77
C ASP A 344 -7.24 -37.24 -13.35
N SER A 345 -7.71 -36.50 -12.34
CA SER A 345 -7.62 -36.80 -10.91
C SER A 345 -8.37 -38.09 -10.52
N ARG A 346 -8.77 -38.95 -11.47
CA ARG A 346 -9.44 -40.21 -11.23
C ARG A 346 -8.51 -41.43 -11.16
N GLN A 347 -7.20 -41.25 -11.34
CA GLN A 347 -6.24 -42.40 -11.32
C GLN A 347 -5.25 -42.44 -10.14
N LEU A 348 -5.43 -41.63 -9.09
CA LEU A 348 -4.65 -41.76 -7.86
C LEU A 348 -5.43 -42.49 -6.77
N LYS A 349 -5.77 -43.74 -7.01
CA LYS A 349 -5.91 -44.76 -5.96
C LYS A 349 -4.85 -45.82 -6.20
N THR A 350 -4.04 -46.05 -5.19
CA THR A 350 -2.96 -47.04 -5.02
C THR A 350 -1.56 -46.55 -5.37
N ASN A 351 -0.84 -46.11 -4.38
CA ASN A 351 0.45 -46.60 -3.87
C ASN A 351 1.04 -45.57 -2.91
N GLU A 352 0.81 -45.83 -1.64
CA GLU A 352 1.57 -45.24 -0.55
C GLU A 352 2.97 -45.85 -0.54
N GLU A 353 4.00 -45.05 -0.83
CA GLU A 353 5.33 -45.23 -0.26
C GLU A 353 5.99 -43.87 -0.05
N PRO A 354 6.64 -43.64 1.11
CA PRO A 354 7.00 -42.29 1.54
C PRO A 354 8.35 -41.87 0.95
N ILE A 355 8.36 -40.64 0.42
CA ILE A 355 9.57 -39.88 0.08
C ILE A 355 10.30 -39.51 1.38
N LEU A 356 11.01 -40.47 1.98
CA LEU A 356 11.86 -40.28 3.16
C LEU A 356 13.33 -40.62 2.91
N ASN A 357 13.78 -40.74 1.66
CA ASN A 357 15.14 -41.21 1.34
C ASN A 357 16.02 -40.25 0.54
N LEU A 358 15.72 -38.98 0.46
CA LEU A 358 16.59 -38.00 -0.26
C LEU A 358 17.40 -37.07 0.66
N MET A 359 17.37 -37.28 2.00
CA MET A 359 18.17 -36.48 2.95
C MET A 359 19.24 -37.29 3.71
N LYS A 360 19.65 -38.44 3.20
CA LYS A 360 20.69 -39.29 3.86
C LYS A 360 21.80 -39.75 2.93
N THR A 361 22.32 -38.92 2.07
CA THR A 361 23.61 -39.21 1.40
C THR A 361 24.35 -37.88 1.18
N ASN A 362 24.97 -37.36 2.19
CA ASN A 362 26.20 -36.56 2.11
C ASN A 362 26.68 -36.23 3.55
N GLY A 363 27.11 -37.27 4.20
CA GLY A 363 27.83 -37.18 5.44
C GLY A 363 28.67 -38.43 5.60
N ASN A 364 29.83 -38.44 4.96
CA ASN A 364 31.03 -39.12 5.45
C ASN A 364 32.19 -38.96 4.47
N ASN A 365 33.31 -38.62 5.08
CA ASN A 365 34.72 -38.64 4.61
C ASN A 365 35.25 -37.25 4.18
N LYS A 366 36.17 -36.66 4.98
CA LYS A 366 37.49 -37.22 5.36
C LYS A 366 38.11 -36.41 6.49
N GLU A 367 38.64 -37.11 7.48
CA GLU A 367 39.81 -36.74 8.23
C GLU A 367 41.01 -36.46 7.29
N PHE A 368 41.65 -35.34 7.51
CA PHE A 368 43.09 -35.16 7.78
C PHE A 368 43.32 -33.64 7.99
#